data_c51f81532f839901f5fb4e9ff2b5897a
#
_entry.id   c51f81532f839901f5fb4e9ff2b5897a
#
_cell.length_a   1.000
_cell.length_b   1.000
_cell.length_c   1.000
_cell.angle_alpha   90.00
_cell.angle_beta   90.00
_cell.angle_gamma   90.00
#
_symmetry.space_group_name_H-M   'P 1'
#
loop_
_entity.id
_entity.type
_entity.pdbx_description
1 polymer ?
#
loop_
_entity_poly.entity_id
_entity_poly.type
_entity_poly.pdbx_seq_one_letter_code
_entity_poly.pdbx_strand_id
1 'polypeptide(L)'
;ALDLDIGDELVLVGQAADGSIANDIFRVSALVGSESSFDRMSVYLPIQAARIYLALTEGAHQYALLVNEGVDNQALAHSLQGLLPNLEVAPWQVIEATFYETMQTDRRSNQYMMVLIVFLVFIGVLNTVLMSVFERTREFGVLRAIGMRPNRLVWLIALETFSLAFLSCLIGFVLVSPLIVWFTEVGWRLPEAVDMGGVAFEHLKGETSLFVFLMPWSVVLGTAFLVSIFPGLRAARINPKDAMGEH
;
A
#
# COMPACT_ATOMS: atom_id res chain seq x y z
N ALA A 1 -0.48 -28.49 -19.61
CA ALA A 1 0.89 -28.07 -19.90
C ALA A 1 1.42 -28.97 -21.00
N LEU A 2 2.09 -28.41 -21.97
CA LEU A 2 2.85 -29.16 -22.95
C LEU A 2 4.11 -29.63 -22.21
N ASP A 3 4.25 -30.95 -21.96
CA ASP A 3 5.47 -31.50 -21.35
C ASP A 3 6.57 -31.48 -22.42
N LEU A 4 7.24 -30.33 -22.56
CA LEU A 4 8.29 -30.09 -23.54
C LEU A 4 9.64 -30.03 -22.86
N ASP A 5 10.63 -30.67 -23.46
CA ASP A 5 12.03 -30.59 -23.07
C ASP A 5 12.84 -29.73 -24.06
N ILE A 6 14.04 -29.31 -23.63
CA ILE A 6 14.97 -28.56 -24.48
C ILE A 6 15.38 -29.49 -25.66
N GLY A 7 15.16 -29.03 -26.87
CA GLY A 7 15.45 -29.76 -28.09
C GLY A 7 14.23 -30.33 -28.79
N ASP A 8 13.06 -30.34 -28.15
CA ASP A 8 11.83 -30.80 -28.74
C ASP A 8 11.34 -29.87 -29.84
N GLU A 9 10.52 -30.41 -30.73
CA GLU A 9 9.90 -29.67 -31.80
C GLU A 9 8.52 -29.18 -31.40
N LEU A 10 8.31 -27.86 -31.52
CA LEU A 10 7.04 -27.18 -31.24
C LEU A 10 6.45 -26.67 -32.53
N VAL A 11 5.25 -27.14 -32.84
CA VAL A 11 4.46 -26.64 -33.98
C VAL A 11 3.65 -25.44 -33.50
N LEU A 12 3.91 -24.26 -34.05
CA LEU A 12 3.10 -23.08 -33.83
C LEU A 12 2.12 -22.92 -34.99
N VAL A 13 0.85 -22.73 -34.66
CA VAL A 13 -0.22 -22.45 -35.63
C VAL A 13 -0.93 -21.19 -35.18
N GLY A 14 -1.03 -20.21 -36.05
CA GLY A 14 -1.65 -18.92 -35.76
C GLY A 14 -2.18 -18.25 -37.03
N GLN A 15 -2.54 -16.98 -36.90
CA GLN A 15 -2.93 -16.14 -38.00
C GLN A 15 -1.83 -15.13 -38.29
N ALA A 16 -1.36 -15.07 -39.53
CA ALA A 16 -0.41 -14.09 -40.00
C ALA A 16 -1.07 -12.71 -40.19
N ALA A 17 -0.26 -11.67 -40.30
CA ALA A 17 -0.73 -10.29 -40.45
C ALA A 17 -1.48 -10.05 -41.76
N ASP A 18 -1.21 -10.85 -42.79
CA ASP A 18 -1.90 -10.81 -44.09
C ASP A 18 -3.21 -11.62 -44.09
N GLY A 19 -3.60 -12.22 -42.95
CA GLY A 19 -4.79 -13.07 -42.80
C GLY A 19 -4.59 -14.51 -43.20
N SER A 20 -3.41 -14.92 -43.67
CA SER A 20 -3.07 -16.32 -43.98
C SER A 20 -2.85 -17.14 -42.69
N ILE A 21 -2.83 -18.45 -42.80
CA ILE A 21 -2.49 -19.34 -41.69
C ILE A 21 -0.96 -19.39 -41.58
N ALA A 22 -0.44 -18.87 -40.46
CA ALA A 22 0.94 -19.05 -40.07
C ALA A 22 1.10 -20.44 -39.45
N ASN A 23 1.97 -21.27 -40.03
CA ASN A 23 2.28 -22.59 -39.53
C ASN A 23 3.76 -22.87 -39.75
N ASP A 24 4.48 -23.10 -38.64
CA ASP A 24 5.92 -23.40 -38.69
C ASP A 24 6.34 -24.26 -37.49
N ILE A 25 7.49 -24.94 -37.67
CA ILE A 25 8.04 -25.82 -36.64
C ILE A 25 9.27 -25.16 -36.05
N PHE A 26 9.27 -24.96 -34.74
CA PHE A 26 10.38 -24.40 -33.98
C PHE A 26 10.96 -25.47 -33.06
N ARG A 27 12.26 -25.35 -32.79
CA ARG A 27 12.91 -26.19 -31.81
C ARG A 27 13.07 -25.42 -30.48
N VAL A 28 12.66 -26.03 -29.37
CA VAL A 28 12.75 -25.46 -28.05
C VAL A 28 14.23 -25.32 -27.67
N SER A 29 14.70 -24.09 -27.48
CA SER A 29 16.08 -23.78 -27.09
C SER A 29 16.21 -23.55 -25.58
N ALA A 30 15.17 -23.07 -24.91
CA ALA A 30 15.13 -22.84 -23.47
C ALA A 30 13.69 -22.89 -22.96
N LEU A 31 13.53 -23.24 -21.70
CA LEU A 31 12.28 -23.13 -20.95
C LEU A 31 12.40 -21.91 -20.05
N VAL A 32 11.40 -21.04 -20.09
CA VAL A 32 11.37 -19.77 -19.36
C VAL A 32 10.19 -19.76 -18.40
N GLY A 33 10.38 -19.17 -17.23
CA GLY A 33 9.33 -19.02 -16.22
C GLY A 33 9.33 -20.14 -15.18
N SER A 34 8.43 -20.00 -14.20
CA SER A 34 8.16 -20.99 -13.16
C SER A 34 6.80 -21.66 -13.38
N GLU A 35 6.48 -22.67 -12.61
CA GLU A 35 5.19 -23.38 -12.70
C GLU A 35 3.95 -22.47 -12.51
N SER A 36 4.09 -21.35 -11.83
CA SER A 36 3.04 -20.36 -11.56
C SER A 36 3.11 -19.11 -12.45
N SER A 37 4.12 -19.02 -13.34
CA SER A 37 4.33 -17.83 -14.18
C SER A 37 3.36 -17.75 -15.36
N PHE A 38 2.95 -16.54 -15.73
CA PHE A 38 2.24 -16.24 -16.98
C PHE A 38 3.05 -16.61 -18.21
N ASP A 39 4.38 -16.69 -18.10
CA ASP A 39 5.29 -17.11 -19.15
C ASP A 39 5.00 -18.53 -19.68
N ARG A 40 4.34 -19.38 -18.87
CA ARG A 40 3.87 -20.71 -19.31
C ARG A 40 2.94 -20.69 -20.52
N MET A 41 2.29 -19.54 -20.79
CA MET A 41 1.39 -19.33 -21.90
C MET A 41 2.06 -18.56 -23.06
N SER A 42 3.34 -18.22 -22.91
CA SER A 42 4.07 -17.37 -23.85
C SER A 42 5.14 -18.16 -24.58
N VAL A 43 5.34 -17.82 -25.84
CA VAL A 43 6.43 -18.35 -26.67
C VAL A 43 7.30 -17.17 -27.09
N TYR A 44 8.58 -17.25 -26.76
CA TYR A 44 9.56 -16.24 -27.11
C TYR A 44 10.33 -16.63 -28.35
N LEU A 45 10.28 -15.81 -29.39
CA LEU A 45 10.98 -16.01 -30.65
C LEU A 45 11.91 -14.82 -30.93
N PRO A 46 13.05 -15.03 -31.60
CA PRO A 46 13.78 -13.91 -32.19
C PRO A 46 12.88 -13.10 -33.11
N ILE A 47 12.99 -11.77 -33.08
CA ILE A 47 12.06 -10.88 -33.81
C ILE A 47 12.07 -11.15 -35.32
N GLN A 48 13.20 -11.56 -35.88
CA GLN A 48 13.30 -11.94 -37.31
C GLN A 48 12.50 -13.20 -37.61
N ALA A 49 12.58 -14.22 -36.74
CA ALA A 49 11.81 -15.45 -36.90
C ALA A 49 10.30 -15.18 -36.73
N ALA A 50 9.93 -14.39 -35.75
CA ALA A 50 8.54 -13.98 -35.55
C ALA A 50 7.99 -13.21 -36.73
N ARG A 51 8.76 -12.31 -37.35
CA ARG A 51 8.35 -11.56 -38.54
C ARG A 51 8.12 -12.48 -39.74
N ILE A 52 8.99 -13.45 -39.98
CA ILE A 52 8.84 -14.42 -41.04
C ILE A 52 7.59 -15.27 -40.79
N TYR A 53 7.44 -15.81 -39.59
CA TYR A 53 6.29 -16.61 -39.16
C TYR A 53 4.96 -15.88 -39.33
N LEU A 54 4.91 -14.59 -38.97
CA LEU A 54 3.69 -13.77 -39.03
C LEU A 54 3.53 -13.01 -40.35
N ALA A 55 4.35 -13.29 -41.39
CA ALA A 55 4.36 -12.56 -42.65
C ALA A 55 4.44 -11.03 -42.52
N LEU A 56 5.18 -10.58 -41.52
CA LEU A 56 5.42 -9.13 -41.28
C LEU A 56 6.66 -8.69 -42.06
N THR A 57 6.49 -7.78 -42.99
CA THR A 57 7.61 -7.22 -43.77
C THR A 57 8.50 -6.36 -42.95
N GLU A 58 7.91 -5.49 -42.09
CA GLU A 58 8.60 -4.56 -41.18
C GLU A 58 7.74 -4.26 -39.96
N GLY A 59 8.35 -3.69 -38.90
CA GLY A 59 7.63 -3.23 -37.73
C GLY A 59 7.42 -4.29 -36.65
N ALA A 60 6.51 -4.00 -35.79
CA ALA A 60 6.01 -4.86 -34.69
C ALA A 60 4.55 -4.49 -34.40
N HIS A 61 3.78 -5.44 -33.86
CA HIS A 61 2.39 -5.17 -33.48
C HIS A 61 2.27 -4.21 -32.29
N GLN A 62 3.25 -4.26 -31.38
CA GLN A 62 3.24 -3.45 -30.18
C GLN A 62 4.67 -3.08 -29.79
N TYR A 63 4.84 -1.85 -29.32
CA TYR A 63 6.07 -1.35 -28.71
C TYR A 63 5.81 -1.03 -27.23
N ALA A 64 6.57 -1.64 -26.33
CA ALA A 64 6.53 -1.30 -24.92
C ALA A 64 7.65 -0.30 -24.60
N LEU A 65 7.27 0.82 -24.00
CA LEU A 65 8.19 1.87 -23.56
C LEU A 65 8.29 1.87 -22.03
N LEU A 66 9.48 1.68 -21.50
CA LEU A 66 9.76 1.85 -20.09
C LEU A 66 10.12 3.31 -19.81
N VAL A 67 9.48 3.90 -18.82
CA VAL A 67 9.64 5.29 -18.44
C VAL A 67 10.37 5.38 -17.12
N ASN A 68 11.23 6.38 -16.94
CA ASN A 68 11.95 6.61 -15.70
C ASN A 68 10.98 6.97 -14.56
N GLU A 69 11.40 6.70 -13.32
CA GLU A 69 10.65 7.05 -12.13
C GLU A 69 10.30 8.55 -12.08
N GLY A 70 9.08 8.87 -11.65
CA GLY A 70 8.60 10.25 -11.49
C GLY A 70 7.99 10.88 -12.73
N VAL A 71 7.94 10.19 -13.86
CA VAL A 71 7.26 10.68 -15.07
C VAL A 71 5.79 10.26 -15.05
N ASP A 72 4.89 11.21 -15.31
CA ASP A 72 3.46 10.92 -15.46
C ASP A 72 3.21 10.20 -16.79
N ASN A 73 2.86 8.92 -16.71
CA ASN A 73 2.61 8.06 -17.86
C ASN A 73 1.42 8.55 -18.71
N GLN A 74 0.41 9.16 -18.11
CA GLN A 74 -0.75 9.66 -18.84
C GLN A 74 -0.41 10.92 -19.64
N ALA A 75 0.30 11.86 -19.03
CA ALA A 75 0.76 13.07 -19.70
C ALA A 75 1.75 12.75 -20.82
N LEU A 76 2.64 11.77 -20.60
CA LEU A 76 3.59 11.31 -21.62
C LEU A 76 2.85 10.63 -22.79
N ALA A 77 1.92 9.72 -22.51
CA ALA A 77 1.15 9.04 -23.56
C ALA A 77 0.38 10.07 -24.44
N HIS A 78 -0.22 11.09 -23.82
CA HIS A 78 -0.91 12.15 -24.54
C HIS A 78 0.06 12.96 -25.45
N SER A 79 1.24 13.27 -24.95
CA SER A 79 2.25 13.99 -25.75
C SER A 79 2.79 13.16 -26.91
N LEU A 80 3.03 11.87 -26.69
CA LEU A 80 3.47 10.93 -27.72
C LEU A 80 2.37 10.67 -28.76
N GLN A 81 1.10 10.61 -28.37
CA GLN A 81 -0.01 10.49 -29.30
C GLN A 81 -0.07 11.65 -30.26
N GLY A 82 0.26 12.86 -29.79
CA GLY A 82 0.35 14.05 -30.67
C GLY A 82 1.49 13.98 -31.71
N LEU A 83 2.57 13.29 -31.38
CA LEU A 83 3.73 13.09 -32.27
C LEU A 83 3.55 11.90 -33.23
N LEU A 84 2.74 10.93 -32.84
CA LEU A 84 2.54 9.65 -33.57
C LEU A 84 1.05 9.45 -33.89
N PRO A 85 0.46 10.26 -34.78
CA PRO A 85 -0.99 10.23 -35.04
C PRO A 85 -1.47 8.92 -35.69
N ASN A 86 -0.56 8.15 -36.31
CA ASN A 86 -0.87 6.88 -36.97
C ASN A 86 -0.74 5.66 -36.06
N LEU A 87 -0.31 5.86 -34.80
CA LEU A 87 -0.17 4.81 -33.80
C LEU A 87 -1.10 5.11 -32.63
N GLU A 88 -1.63 4.06 -32.04
CA GLU A 88 -2.34 4.16 -30.75
C GLU A 88 -1.32 4.13 -29.62
N VAL A 89 -1.24 5.24 -28.87
CA VAL A 89 -0.36 5.35 -27.69
C VAL A 89 -1.22 5.33 -26.44
N ALA A 90 -1.16 4.25 -25.69
CA ALA A 90 -1.92 4.09 -24.47
C ALA A 90 -1.00 3.85 -23.28
N PRO A 91 -1.27 4.47 -22.10
CA PRO A 91 -0.56 4.15 -20.88
C PRO A 91 -0.98 2.76 -20.39
N TRP A 92 -0.11 2.09 -19.62
CA TRP A 92 -0.38 0.73 -19.12
C TRP A 92 -1.69 0.61 -18.34
N GLN A 93 -2.12 1.69 -17.67
CA GLN A 93 -3.37 1.75 -16.93
C GLN A 93 -4.62 1.54 -17.79
N VAL A 94 -4.51 1.83 -19.10
CA VAL A 94 -5.60 1.63 -20.06
C VAL A 94 -5.50 0.23 -20.66
N ILE A 95 -4.29 -0.21 -20.99
CA ILE A 95 -4.04 -1.55 -21.58
C ILE A 95 -4.40 -2.64 -20.56
N GLU A 96 -3.92 -2.50 -19.34
CA GLU A 96 -4.16 -3.43 -18.23
C GLU A 96 -5.21 -2.88 -17.26
N ALA A 97 -6.36 -2.44 -17.77
CA ALA A 97 -7.41 -1.79 -16.99
C ALA A 97 -7.87 -2.65 -15.81
N THR A 98 -8.07 -3.96 -16.02
CA THR A 98 -8.50 -4.89 -14.96
C THR A 98 -7.47 -4.97 -13.82
N PHE A 99 -6.20 -5.02 -14.16
CA PHE A 99 -5.12 -5.03 -13.16
C PHE A 99 -5.07 -3.71 -12.40
N TYR A 100 -5.17 -2.58 -13.12
CA TYR A 100 -5.19 -1.25 -12.52
C TYR A 100 -6.39 -1.05 -11.58
N GLU A 101 -7.59 -1.49 -11.96
CA GLU A 101 -8.80 -1.44 -11.12
C GLU A 101 -8.63 -2.30 -9.86
N THR A 102 -8.02 -3.48 -9.98
CA THR A 102 -7.71 -4.35 -8.84
C THR A 102 -6.76 -3.64 -7.87
N MET A 103 -5.67 -3.06 -8.37
CA MET A 103 -4.73 -2.29 -7.54
C MET A 103 -5.41 -1.09 -6.85
N GLN A 104 -6.31 -0.40 -7.55
CA GLN A 104 -7.07 0.70 -6.94
C GLN A 104 -8.02 0.21 -5.86
N THR A 105 -8.67 -0.92 -6.07
CA THR A 105 -9.57 -1.54 -5.09
C THR A 105 -8.80 -1.95 -3.85
N ASP A 106 -7.64 -2.57 -4.00
CA ASP A 106 -6.75 -2.92 -2.89
C ASP A 106 -6.29 -1.69 -2.10
N ARG A 107 -5.92 -0.62 -2.81
CA ARG A 107 -5.55 0.65 -2.16
C ARG A 107 -6.72 1.24 -1.36
N ARG A 108 -7.93 1.23 -1.91
CA ARG A 108 -9.14 1.68 -1.18
C ARG A 108 -9.45 0.79 0.03
N SER A 109 -9.36 -0.53 -0.13
CA SER A 109 -9.54 -1.49 0.95
C SER A 109 -8.57 -1.25 2.10
N ASN A 110 -7.30 -1.01 1.77
CA ASN A 110 -6.27 -0.66 2.76
C ASN A 110 -6.57 0.67 3.47
N GLN A 111 -7.08 1.68 2.75
CA GLN A 111 -7.53 2.94 3.36
C GLN A 111 -8.70 2.73 4.35
N TYR A 112 -9.70 1.91 3.98
CA TYR A 112 -10.81 1.58 4.90
C TYR A 112 -10.30 0.82 6.13
N MET A 113 -9.40 -0.14 5.96
CA MET A 113 -8.78 -0.85 7.07
C MET A 113 -8.04 0.11 8.01
N MET A 114 -7.31 1.08 7.46
CA MET A 114 -6.61 2.09 8.25
C MET A 114 -7.56 2.97 9.06
N VAL A 115 -8.66 3.43 8.46
CA VAL A 115 -9.71 4.18 9.18
C VAL A 115 -10.29 3.35 10.32
N LEU A 116 -10.55 2.06 10.09
CA LEU A 116 -11.05 1.15 11.11
C LEU A 116 -10.05 0.99 12.27
N ILE A 117 -8.77 0.80 11.97
CA ILE A 117 -7.70 0.71 13.00
C ILE A 117 -7.64 2.01 13.82
N VAL A 118 -7.66 3.17 13.16
CA VAL A 118 -7.65 4.48 13.85
C VAL A 118 -8.88 4.61 14.77
N PHE A 119 -10.05 4.16 14.31
CA PHE A 119 -11.27 4.17 15.11
C PHE A 119 -11.18 3.25 16.34
N LEU A 120 -10.59 2.06 16.20
CA LEU A 120 -10.35 1.16 17.33
C LEU A 120 -9.37 1.77 18.35
N VAL A 121 -8.30 2.38 17.87
CA VAL A 121 -7.34 3.11 18.72
C VAL A 121 -8.04 4.27 19.44
N PHE A 122 -8.87 5.04 18.74
CA PHE A 122 -9.66 6.13 19.32
C PHE A 122 -10.53 5.63 20.49
N ILE A 123 -11.27 4.55 20.31
CA ILE A 123 -12.11 3.95 21.38
C ILE A 123 -11.24 3.48 22.55
N GLY A 124 -10.12 2.82 22.29
CA GLY A 124 -9.21 2.34 23.31
C GLY A 124 -8.65 3.48 24.16
N VAL A 125 -8.14 4.52 23.51
CA VAL A 125 -7.61 5.72 24.20
C VAL A 125 -8.73 6.43 24.99
N LEU A 126 -9.91 6.59 24.39
CA LEU A 126 -11.08 7.21 25.05
C LEU A 126 -11.44 6.46 26.34
N ASN A 127 -11.53 5.14 26.28
CA ASN A 127 -11.87 4.31 27.45
C ASN A 127 -10.81 4.46 28.55
N THR A 128 -9.53 4.40 28.19
CA THR A 128 -8.41 4.55 29.14
C THR A 128 -8.41 5.93 29.83
N VAL A 129 -8.61 6.99 29.05
CA VAL A 129 -8.63 8.37 29.58
C VAL A 129 -9.88 8.58 30.45
N LEU A 130 -11.04 8.08 30.05
CA LEU A 130 -12.26 8.16 30.87
C LEU A 130 -12.08 7.46 32.21
N MET A 131 -11.51 6.25 32.20
CA MET A 131 -11.26 5.48 33.44
C MET A 131 -10.31 6.24 34.35
N SER A 132 -9.18 6.73 33.83
CA SER A 132 -8.23 7.54 34.58
C SER A 132 -8.87 8.80 35.20
N VAL A 133 -9.75 9.48 34.44
CA VAL A 133 -10.47 10.66 34.96
C VAL A 133 -11.44 10.28 36.09
N PHE A 134 -12.15 9.14 35.96
CA PHE A 134 -13.07 8.70 37.02
C PHE A 134 -12.32 8.29 38.29
N GLU A 135 -11.23 7.57 38.18
CA GLU A 135 -10.39 7.16 39.33
C GLU A 135 -9.83 8.36 40.09
N ARG A 136 -9.51 9.47 39.39
CA ARG A 136 -8.91 10.67 39.96
C ARG A 136 -9.88 11.84 40.19
N THR A 137 -11.21 11.55 40.16
CA THR A 137 -12.25 12.57 40.27
C THR A 137 -12.10 13.40 41.55
N ARG A 138 -11.73 12.75 42.68
CA ARG A 138 -11.50 13.42 43.95
C ARG A 138 -10.31 14.38 43.91
N GLU A 139 -9.21 13.99 43.26
CA GLU A 139 -8.02 14.85 43.09
C GLU A 139 -8.41 16.10 42.27
N PHE A 140 -9.17 15.92 41.19
CA PHE A 140 -9.65 17.03 40.37
C PHE A 140 -10.62 17.94 41.13
N GLY A 141 -11.46 17.37 42.00
CA GLY A 141 -12.32 18.13 42.91
C GLY A 141 -11.52 19.03 43.86
N VAL A 142 -10.47 18.50 44.48
CA VAL A 142 -9.56 19.26 45.35
C VAL A 142 -8.85 20.39 44.58
N LEU A 143 -8.31 20.11 43.39
CA LEU A 143 -7.67 21.12 42.56
C LEU A 143 -8.63 22.27 42.21
N ARG A 144 -9.91 21.94 41.93
CA ARG A 144 -10.96 22.90 41.66
C ARG A 144 -11.32 23.72 42.94
N ALA A 145 -11.37 23.09 44.10
CA ALA A 145 -11.64 23.75 45.36
C ALA A 145 -10.56 24.77 45.77
N ILE A 146 -9.29 24.49 45.43
CA ILE A 146 -8.15 25.41 45.63
C ILE A 146 -8.13 26.56 44.60
N GLY A 147 -9.06 26.56 43.62
CA GLY A 147 -9.22 27.65 42.67
C GLY A 147 -8.62 27.41 41.28
N MET A 148 -8.29 26.16 40.90
CA MET A 148 -7.86 25.85 39.55
C MET A 148 -8.99 26.16 38.55
N ARG A 149 -8.66 26.92 37.49
CA ARG A 149 -9.62 27.24 36.41
C ARG A 149 -9.95 25.97 35.59
N PRO A 150 -11.24 25.79 35.18
CA PRO A 150 -11.68 24.64 34.38
C PRO A 150 -10.76 24.34 33.19
N ASN A 151 -10.44 25.38 32.42
CA ASN A 151 -9.62 25.23 31.22
C ASN A 151 -8.18 24.72 31.53
N ARG A 152 -7.63 25.07 32.68
CA ARG A 152 -6.31 24.55 33.08
C ARG A 152 -6.37 23.07 33.42
N LEU A 153 -7.49 22.59 33.96
CA LEU A 153 -7.69 21.18 34.25
C LEU A 153 -7.82 20.37 32.93
N VAL A 154 -8.56 20.89 31.94
CA VAL A 154 -8.64 20.27 30.60
C VAL A 154 -7.26 20.15 29.98
N TRP A 155 -6.47 21.23 30.01
CA TRP A 155 -5.11 21.22 29.45
C TRP A 155 -4.17 20.29 30.20
N LEU A 156 -4.32 20.15 31.51
CA LEU A 156 -3.55 19.20 32.31
C LEU A 156 -3.78 17.75 31.82
N ILE A 157 -5.06 17.36 31.71
CA ILE A 157 -5.44 16.05 31.26
C ILE A 157 -5.01 15.82 29.78
N ALA A 158 -5.17 16.82 28.92
CA ALA A 158 -4.75 16.74 27.54
C ALA A 158 -3.22 16.58 27.42
N LEU A 159 -2.44 17.31 28.20
CA LEU A 159 -0.98 17.22 28.20
C LEU A 159 -0.50 15.88 28.76
N GLU A 160 -1.13 15.38 29.82
CA GLU A 160 -0.84 14.06 30.39
C GLU A 160 -1.10 12.96 29.33
N THR A 161 -2.27 12.96 28.70
CA THR A 161 -2.61 12.00 27.65
C THR A 161 -1.68 12.11 26.44
N PHE A 162 -1.35 13.31 26.00
CA PHE A 162 -0.42 13.56 24.90
C PHE A 162 0.98 13.04 25.22
N SER A 163 1.47 13.27 26.45
CA SER A 163 2.80 12.80 26.89
C SER A 163 2.88 11.27 26.90
N LEU A 164 1.82 10.61 27.38
CA LEU A 164 1.73 9.14 27.37
C LEU A 164 1.68 8.61 25.93
N ALA A 165 0.90 9.23 25.06
CA ALA A 165 0.82 8.86 23.64
C ALA A 165 2.17 9.03 22.93
N PHE A 166 2.86 10.16 23.22
CA PHE A 166 4.18 10.42 22.65
C PHE A 166 5.22 9.38 23.11
N LEU A 167 5.25 9.06 24.41
CA LEU A 167 6.12 8.03 24.94
C LEU A 167 5.82 6.65 24.34
N SER A 168 4.53 6.31 24.18
CA SER A 168 4.09 5.06 23.52
C SER A 168 4.53 5.00 22.04
N CYS A 169 4.42 6.11 21.32
CA CYS A 169 4.93 6.20 19.93
C CYS A 169 6.45 5.99 19.88
N LEU A 170 7.19 6.54 20.83
CA LEU A 170 8.65 6.41 20.92
C LEU A 170 9.07 4.96 21.19
N ILE A 171 8.43 4.31 22.14
CA ILE A 171 8.65 2.89 22.43
C ILE A 171 8.26 2.04 21.23
N GLY A 172 7.09 2.29 20.64
CA GLY A 172 6.63 1.59 19.43
C GLY A 172 7.60 1.73 18.27
N PHE A 173 8.15 2.92 18.06
CA PHE A 173 9.16 3.18 17.04
C PHE A 173 10.43 2.31 17.26
N VAL A 174 10.95 2.28 18.48
CA VAL A 174 12.14 1.49 18.81
C VAL A 174 11.90 0.00 18.58
N LEU A 175 10.70 -0.51 18.92
CA LEU A 175 10.36 -1.92 18.77
C LEU A 175 10.09 -2.32 17.31
N VAL A 176 9.46 -1.44 16.54
CA VAL A 176 8.99 -1.75 15.17
C VAL A 176 10.03 -1.40 14.10
N SER A 177 10.91 -0.42 14.34
CA SER A 177 11.90 -0.01 13.34
C SER A 177 12.83 -1.15 12.87
N PRO A 178 13.35 -2.05 13.72
CA PRO A 178 14.16 -3.18 13.24
C PRO A 178 13.37 -4.12 12.34
N LEU A 179 12.08 -4.32 12.64
CA LEU A 179 11.20 -5.17 11.83
C LEU A 179 10.92 -4.54 10.47
N ILE A 180 10.70 -3.22 10.43
CA ILE A 180 10.50 -2.49 9.15
C ILE A 180 11.77 -2.57 8.30
N VAL A 181 12.94 -2.32 8.88
CA VAL A 181 14.23 -2.41 8.17
C VAL A 181 14.43 -3.83 7.62
N TRP A 182 14.21 -4.86 8.46
CA TRP A 182 14.29 -6.24 7.99
C TRP A 182 13.34 -6.52 6.82
N PHE A 183 12.10 -6.05 6.92
CA PHE A 183 11.09 -6.25 5.88
C PHE A 183 11.41 -5.50 4.58
N THR A 184 12.12 -4.38 4.66
CA THR A 184 12.55 -3.60 3.49
C THR A 184 13.78 -4.21 2.82
N GLU A 185 14.76 -4.65 3.60
CA GLU A 185 16.01 -5.18 3.06
C GLU A 185 15.87 -6.63 2.61
N VAL A 186 15.34 -7.49 3.47
CA VAL A 186 15.19 -8.94 3.22
C VAL A 186 13.86 -9.24 2.55
N GLY A 187 12.78 -8.70 3.10
CA GLY A 187 11.42 -8.96 2.66
C GLY A 187 10.92 -10.35 3.09
N TRP A 188 9.65 -10.58 2.77
CA TRP A 188 9.03 -11.90 2.99
C TRP A 188 9.14 -12.71 1.70
N ARG A 189 9.82 -13.85 1.76
CA ARG A 189 9.92 -14.75 0.61
C ARG A 189 8.56 -15.40 0.35
N LEU A 190 8.06 -15.22 -0.86
CA LEU A 190 6.84 -15.88 -1.30
C LEU A 190 7.11 -17.38 -1.51
N PRO A 191 6.18 -18.27 -1.14
CA PRO A 191 6.32 -19.72 -1.38
C PRO A 191 6.47 -20.03 -2.87
N GLU A 192 5.80 -19.26 -3.72
CA GLU A 192 5.89 -19.32 -5.17
C GLU A 192 6.11 -17.90 -5.70
N ALA A 193 6.98 -17.78 -6.70
CA ALA A 193 7.18 -16.51 -7.37
C ALA A 193 5.89 -16.07 -8.07
N VAL A 194 5.41 -14.87 -7.77
CA VAL A 194 4.24 -14.29 -8.44
C VAL A 194 4.73 -13.46 -9.60
N ASP A 195 4.37 -13.86 -10.82
CA ASP A 195 4.67 -13.07 -12.00
C ASP A 195 3.58 -12.00 -12.21
N MET A 196 4.02 -10.76 -12.30
CA MET A 196 3.17 -9.61 -12.64
C MET A 196 3.75 -8.90 -13.86
N GLY A 197 3.19 -9.19 -15.04
CA GLY A 197 3.59 -8.51 -16.26
C GLY A 197 5.00 -8.87 -16.76
N GLY A 198 5.45 -10.11 -16.56
CA GLY A 198 6.78 -10.59 -16.96
C GLY A 198 7.89 -10.30 -15.95
N VAL A 199 7.55 -9.82 -14.76
CA VAL A 199 8.47 -9.65 -13.63
C VAL A 199 8.11 -10.61 -12.51
N ALA A 200 9.01 -11.55 -12.21
CA ALA A 200 8.82 -12.51 -11.14
C ALA A 200 9.14 -11.86 -9.78
N PHE A 201 8.12 -11.74 -8.94
CA PHE A 201 8.25 -11.26 -7.56
C PHE A 201 8.47 -12.44 -6.62
N GLU A 202 9.71 -12.64 -6.21
CA GLU A 202 10.06 -13.69 -5.23
C GLU A 202 9.95 -13.20 -3.79
N HIS A 203 10.09 -11.90 -3.57
CA HIS A 203 10.10 -11.28 -2.26
C HIS A 203 9.10 -10.14 -2.17
N LEU A 204 8.24 -10.18 -1.17
CA LEU A 204 7.41 -9.05 -0.80
C LEU A 204 8.23 -8.13 0.10
N LYS A 205 8.63 -6.98 -0.42
CA LYS A 205 9.41 -5.97 0.30
C LYS A 205 8.55 -4.76 0.65
N GLY A 206 8.82 -4.17 1.80
CA GLY A 206 8.23 -2.90 2.20
C GLY A 206 9.04 -1.71 1.66
N GLU A 207 8.43 -0.55 1.65
CA GLU A 207 9.10 0.72 1.37
C GLU A 207 9.37 1.46 2.68
N THR A 208 10.60 1.95 2.87
CA THR A 208 10.93 2.86 3.97
C THR A 208 10.95 4.28 3.45
N SER A 209 9.99 5.07 3.91
CA SER A 209 9.96 6.50 3.69
C SER A 209 9.70 7.23 5.01
N LEU A 210 10.11 8.48 5.11
CA LEU A 210 9.80 9.31 6.27
C LEU A 210 8.29 9.38 6.54
N PHE A 211 7.49 9.31 5.50
CA PHE A 211 6.03 9.33 5.57
C PHE A 211 5.47 8.10 6.30
N VAL A 212 6.06 6.91 6.11
CA VAL A 212 5.66 5.65 6.79
C VAL A 212 5.75 5.78 8.31
N PHE A 213 6.70 6.58 8.81
CA PHE A 213 6.85 6.82 10.25
C PHE A 213 6.02 8.02 10.75
N LEU A 214 6.03 9.14 10.03
CA LEU A 214 5.37 10.36 10.49
C LEU A 214 3.85 10.27 10.44
N MET A 215 3.29 9.55 9.48
CA MET A 215 1.85 9.43 9.33
C MET A 215 1.18 8.74 10.53
N PRO A 216 1.61 7.53 10.98
CA PRO A 216 1.05 6.91 12.18
C PRO A 216 1.23 7.76 13.44
N TRP A 217 2.37 8.43 13.60
CA TRP A 217 2.62 9.31 14.74
C TRP A 217 1.63 10.48 14.77
N SER A 218 1.44 11.15 13.63
CA SER A 218 0.50 12.27 13.54
C SER A 218 -0.94 11.84 13.85
N VAL A 219 -1.33 10.66 13.39
CA VAL A 219 -2.66 10.09 13.64
C VAL A 219 -2.83 9.74 15.13
N VAL A 220 -1.88 9.04 15.74
CA VAL A 220 -1.96 8.64 17.17
C VAL A 220 -1.94 9.85 18.08
N LEU A 221 -1.01 10.79 17.88
CA LEU A 221 -0.91 12.00 18.69
C LEU A 221 -2.12 12.91 18.52
N GLY A 222 -2.58 13.11 17.29
CA GLY A 222 -3.79 13.87 17.00
C GLY A 222 -5.03 13.25 17.62
N THR A 223 -5.18 11.93 17.52
CA THR A 223 -6.28 11.18 18.14
C THR A 223 -6.24 11.31 19.67
N ALA A 224 -5.08 11.09 20.28
CA ALA A 224 -4.91 11.19 21.73
C ALA A 224 -5.28 12.59 22.24
N PHE A 225 -4.85 13.63 21.53
CA PHE A 225 -5.18 15.01 21.87
C PHE A 225 -6.70 15.27 21.77
N LEU A 226 -7.32 14.89 20.65
CA LEU A 226 -8.77 15.10 20.43
C LEU A 226 -9.61 14.34 21.45
N VAL A 227 -9.25 13.07 21.70
CA VAL A 227 -9.96 12.20 22.65
C VAL A 227 -9.90 12.75 24.06
N SER A 228 -8.79 13.35 24.49
CA SER A 228 -8.61 13.88 25.85
C SER A 228 -9.48 15.09 26.15
N ILE A 229 -9.97 15.81 25.13
CA ILE A 229 -10.81 17.00 25.31
C ILE A 229 -12.14 16.63 25.96
N PHE A 230 -12.79 15.54 25.51
CA PHE A 230 -14.10 15.14 26.02
C PHE A 230 -14.08 14.78 27.53
N PRO A 231 -13.21 13.86 28.01
CA PRO A 231 -13.07 13.59 29.45
C PRO A 231 -12.58 14.81 30.22
N GLY A 232 -11.68 15.61 29.66
CA GLY A 232 -11.22 16.84 30.25
C GLY A 232 -12.35 17.84 30.51
N LEU A 233 -13.24 18.05 29.55
CA LEU A 233 -14.42 18.90 29.73
C LEU A 233 -15.38 18.35 30.78
N ARG A 234 -15.52 17.02 30.85
CA ARG A 234 -16.35 16.36 31.87
C ARG A 234 -15.75 16.56 33.27
N ALA A 235 -14.45 16.35 33.43
CA ALA A 235 -13.74 16.60 34.66
C ALA A 235 -13.83 18.09 35.13
N ALA A 236 -13.75 19.02 34.17
CA ALA A 236 -13.86 20.43 34.43
C ALA A 236 -15.25 20.90 34.93
N ARG A 237 -16.31 20.13 34.70
CA ARG A 237 -17.68 20.37 35.12
C ARG A 237 -18.06 19.75 36.46
N ILE A 238 -17.14 18.99 37.09
CA ILE A 238 -17.36 18.38 38.40
C ILE A 238 -17.48 19.50 39.46
N ASN A 239 -18.58 19.46 40.22
CA ASN A 239 -18.73 20.34 41.37
C ASN A 239 -17.80 19.89 42.52
N PRO A 240 -16.98 20.77 43.09
CA PRO A 240 -16.07 20.40 44.18
C PRO A 240 -16.81 19.80 45.39
N LYS A 241 -18.05 20.24 45.64
CA LYS A 241 -18.86 19.76 46.74
C LYS A 241 -19.28 18.30 46.60
N ASP A 242 -19.65 17.90 45.36
CA ASP A 242 -20.09 16.54 45.06
C ASP A 242 -18.90 15.55 45.03
N ALA A 243 -17.74 16.02 44.52
CA ALA A 243 -16.52 15.19 44.42
C ALA A 243 -15.90 14.87 45.81
N MET A 244 -16.18 15.68 46.86
CA MET A 244 -15.69 15.45 48.21
C MET A 244 -16.70 14.78 49.13
N GLY A 245 -17.96 14.66 48.74
CA GLY A 245 -19.08 14.13 49.56
C GLY A 245 -19.51 12.70 49.30
N GLU A 246 -18.96 12.02 48.32
CA GLU A 246 -19.20 10.59 48.08
C GLU A 246 -18.39 9.75 49.10
N HIS A 247 -19.12 9.24 50.08
CA HIS A 247 -18.72 8.13 50.96
C HIS A 247 -19.44 6.86 50.49
#